data_1ee9eb3f67cf88be37fee30fe6c8549f
#
_entry.id   1ee9eb3f67cf88be37fee30fe6c8549f
#
_cell.length_a   1.000
_cell.length_b   1.000
_cell.length_c   1.000
_cell.angle_alpha   90.00
_cell.angle_beta   90.00
_cell.angle_gamma   90.00
#
_symmetry.space_group_name_H-M   'P 1'
#
loop_
_entity.id
_entity.type
_entity.pdbx_description
1 polymer ?
#
loop_
_entity_poly.entity_id
_entity_poly.type
_entity_poly.pdbx_seq_one_letter_code
_entity_poly.pdbx_strand_id
1 'polypeptide(L)' 'MIEVRLFATLREGRGKVQHLPAADFSICEEIIRHLEIPAEEVAILLVNGFHKKPDEPVKAGDVVAIFPPVGGG' A
#
# COMPACT_ATOMS: atom_id res chain seq x y z
N MET A 1 2.77 13.74 -4.64
CA MET A 1 2.08 12.45 -4.86
C MET A 1 2.72 11.35 -4.05
N ILE A 2 1.94 10.36 -3.69
CA ILE A 2 2.43 9.14 -3.08
C ILE A 2 2.36 8.06 -4.15
N GLU A 3 3.48 7.37 -4.38
CA GLU A 3 3.50 6.26 -5.31
C GLU A 3 3.18 4.98 -4.55
N VAL A 4 2.19 4.23 -5.03
CA VAL A 4 1.80 2.96 -4.41
C VAL A 4 2.08 1.84 -5.39
N ARG A 5 2.92 0.89 -4.97
CA ARG A 5 3.28 -0.28 -5.77
C ARG A 5 2.60 -1.51 -5.21
N LEU A 6 1.90 -2.21 -6.08
CA LEU A 6 1.13 -3.39 -5.70
C LEU A 6 1.75 -4.64 -6.33
N PHE A 7 1.66 -5.75 -5.61
CA PHE A 7 2.30 -6.98 -6.02
C PHE A 7 1.32 -8.15 -6.07
N ALA A 8 1.61 -9.11 -6.93
CA ALA A 8 0.87 -10.37 -7.07
C ALA A 8 -0.64 -10.11 -7.25
N THR A 9 -1.47 -10.78 -6.47
CA THR A 9 -2.92 -10.69 -6.62
C THR A 9 -3.47 -9.30 -6.34
N LEU A 10 -2.74 -8.46 -5.63
CA LEU A 10 -3.21 -7.09 -5.35
C LEU A 10 -3.25 -6.22 -6.60
N ARG A 11 -2.61 -6.67 -7.67
CA ARG A 11 -2.64 -5.96 -8.95
C ARG A 11 -3.97 -6.09 -9.68
N GLU A 12 -4.75 -7.10 -9.33
CA GLU A 12 -6.01 -7.38 -10.04
C GLU A 12 -6.98 -6.21 -9.83
N GLY A 13 -7.39 -5.61 -10.96
CA GLY A 13 -8.27 -4.46 -10.95
C GLY A 13 -7.62 -3.16 -10.49
N ARG A 14 -6.36 -3.17 -10.11
CA ARG A 14 -5.66 -1.99 -9.57
C ARG A 14 -4.44 -1.58 -10.37
N GLY A 15 -3.79 -2.54 -11.04
CA GLY A 15 -2.55 -2.29 -11.75
C GLY A 15 -1.32 -2.41 -10.85
N LYS A 16 -0.15 -2.20 -11.42
CA LYS A 16 1.11 -2.37 -10.71
C LYS A 16 1.48 -1.18 -9.86
N VAL A 17 1.12 0.02 -10.31
CA VAL A 17 1.51 1.28 -9.66
C VAL A 17 0.34 2.24 -9.75
N GLN A 18 0.08 2.92 -8.64
CA GLN A 18 -0.88 4.02 -8.61
C GLN A 18 -0.21 5.23 -7.97
N HIS A 19 -0.60 6.41 -8.41
CA HIS A 19 -0.12 7.67 -7.84
C HIS A 19 -1.31 8.36 -7.18
N LEU A 20 -1.20 8.60 -5.87
CA LEU A 20 -2.28 9.16 -5.09
C LEU A 20 -1.90 10.54 -4.56
N PRO A 21 -2.88 11.45 -4.45
CA PRO A 21 -2.61 12.80 -3.93
C PRO A 21 -2.27 12.73 -2.43
N ALA A 22 -1.09 13.19 -2.08
CA ALA A 22 -0.61 13.10 -0.70
C ALA A 22 -1.50 13.85 0.28
N ALA A 23 -2.17 14.91 -0.17
CA ALA A 23 -3.03 15.72 0.69
C ALA A 23 -4.22 14.94 1.25
N ASP A 24 -4.60 13.83 0.59
CA ASP A 24 -5.77 13.05 0.98
C ASP A 24 -5.46 11.91 1.94
N PHE A 25 -4.19 11.69 2.24
CA PHE A 25 -3.78 10.53 3.04
C PHE A 25 -2.80 10.94 4.13
N SER A 26 -3.07 10.53 5.36
CA SER A 26 -2.21 10.80 6.50
C SER A 26 -1.45 9.57 6.98
N ILE A 27 -2.09 8.41 6.90
CA ILE A 27 -1.49 7.15 7.36
C ILE A 27 -1.69 6.08 6.28
N CYS A 28 -0.87 5.03 6.35
CA CYS A 28 -0.90 3.96 5.36
C CYS A 28 -2.27 3.26 5.28
N GLU A 29 -2.94 3.11 6.41
CA GLU A 29 -4.24 2.44 6.45
C GLU A 29 -5.25 3.13 5.53
N GLU A 30 -5.20 4.44 5.43
CA GLU A 30 -6.11 5.18 4.55
C GLU A 30 -5.91 4.82 3.09
N ILE A 31 -4.64 4.59 2.71
CA ILE A 31 -4.33 4.16 1.35
C ILE A 31 -4.88 2.76 1.10
N ILE A 32 -4.69 1.85 2.06
CA ILE A 32 -5.17 0.47 1.96
C ILE A 32 -6.69 0.46 1.80
N ARG A 33 -7.40 1.27 2.58
CA ARG A 33 -8.86 1.38 2.48
C ARG A 33 -9.30 1.97 1.15
N HIS A 34 -8.59 2.99 0.70
CA HIS A 34 -8.92 3.63 -0.59
C HIS A 34 -8.82 2.64 -1.74
N LEU A 35 -7.85 1.73 -1.68
CA LEU A 35 -7.66 0.72 -2.70
C LEU A 35 -8.56 -0.50 -2.48
N GLU A 36 -9.36 -0.50 -1.42
CA GLU A 36 -10.28 -1.58 -1.09
C GLU A 36 -9.56 -2.90 -0.89
N ILE A 37 -8.39 -2.84 -0.27
CA ILE A 37 -7.61 -4.03 0.04
C ILE A 37 -7.99 -4.50 1.45
N PRO A 38 -8.48 -5.74 1.59
CA PRO A 38 -8.77 -6.27 2.93
C PRO A 38 -7.50 -6.34 3.77
N ALA A 39 -7.63 -6.05 5.05
CA ALA A 39 -6.49 -6.01 5.95
C ALA A 39 -5.71 -7.33 5.97
N GLU A 40 -6.41 -8.45 5.88
CA GLU A 40 -5.78 -9.77 5.88
C GLU A 40 -4.96 -10.06 4.62
N GLU A 41 -5.13 -9.24 3.59
CA GLU A 41 -4.34 -9.40 2.37
C GLU A 41 -3.10 -8.52 2.34
N VAL A 42 -2.84 -7.79 3.41
CA VAL A 42 -1.61 -7.00 3.54
C VAL A 42 -0.65 -7.76 4.44
N ALA A 43 0.25 -8.51 3.84
CA ALA A 43 1.25 -9.27 4.60
C ALA A 43 2.49 -8.42 4.88
N ILE A 44 2.93 -7.68 3.87
CA ILE A 44 4.11 -6.82 3.99
C ILE A 44 3.75 -5.44 3.50
N LEU A 45 4.05 -4.45 4.32
CA LEU A 45 3.86 -3.04 4.00
C LEU A 45 5.19 -2.34 4.16
N LEU A 46 5.68 -1.75 3.08
CA LEU A 46 6.95 -1.02 3.10
C LEU A 46 6.69 0.42 2.69
N VAL A 47 7.37 1.35 3.35
CA VAL A 47 7.40 2.75 2.93
C VAL A 47 8.86 3.12 2.74
N ASN A 48 9.22 3.48 1.52
CA ASN A 48 10.60 3.79 1.13
C ASN A 48 11.56 2.65 1.49
N GLY A 49 11.09 1.41 1.36
CA GLY A 49 11.91 0.22 1.61
C GLY A 49 11.94 -0.24 3.06
N PHE A 50 11.26 0.45 3.96
CA PHE A 50 11.24 0.08 5.37
C PHE A 50 9.89 -0.47 5.80
N HIS A 51 9.90 -1.53 6.61
CA HIS A 51 8.66 -2.10 7.15
C HIS A 51 7.92 -1.07 7.99
N LYS A 52 6.61 -0.95 7.75
CA LYS A 52 5.74 -0.03 8.47
C LYS A 52 4.46 -0.73 8.86
N LYS A 53 3.81 -0.20 9.90
CA LYS A 53 2.48 -0.65 10.28
C LYS A 53 1.44 0.21 9.59
N PRO A 54 0.21 -0.29 9.44
CA PRO A 54 -0.85 0.50 8.77
C PRO A 54 -1.13 1.85 9.40
N ASP A 55 -0.92 1.98 10.71
CA ASP A 55 -1.18 3.23 11.41
C ASP A 55 -0.04 4.24 11.33
N GLU A 56 1.05 3.90 10.65
CA GLU A 56 2.18 4.81 10.53
C GLU A 56 1.95 5.84 9.45
N PRO A 57 2.53 7.04 9.61
CA PRO A 57 2.27 8.15 8.70
C PRO A 57 2.88 7.94 7.32
N VAL A 58 2.25 8.58 6.35
CA VAL A 58 2.73 8.63 4.97
C VAL A 58 2.68 10.09 4.53
N LYS A 59 3.57 10.48 3.63
CA LYS A 59 3.66 11.86 3.18
C LYS A 59 4.04 11.93 1.70
N ALA A 60 3.99 13.14 1.17
CA ALA A 60 4.34 13.39 -0.23
C ALA A 60 5.75 12.88 -0.53
N GLY A 61 5.90 12.24 -1.67
CA GLY A 61 7.18 11.69 -2.11
C GLY A 61 7.46 10.27 -1.64
N ASP A 62 6.62 9.74 -0.75
CA ASP A 62 6.81 8.36 -0.27
C ASP A 62 6.45 7.35 -1.34
N VAL A 63 7.15 6.22 -1.30
CA VAL A 63 6.86 5.05 -2.13
C VAL A 63 6.36 3.96 -1.21
N VAL A 64 5.10 3.59 -1.37
CA VAL A 64 4.45 2.56 -0.55
C VAL A 64 4.37 1.28 -1.36
N ALA A 65 4.86 0.18 -0.81
CA ALA A 65 4.80 -1.13 -1.45
C ALA A 65 3.97 -2.07 -0.59
N ILE A 66 3.00 -2.73 -1.21
CA ILE A 66 2.08 -3.63 -0.50
C ILE A 66 2.14 -5.01 -1.13
N PHE A 67 2.40 -6.01 -0.29
CA PHE A 67 2.52 -7.41 -0.72
C PHE A 67 1.46 -8.27 -0.02
N PRO A 68 0.77 -9.14 -0.76
CA PRO A 68 -0.18 -10.05 -0.14
C PRO A 68 0.52 -11.22 0.52
N PRO A 69 -0.19 -11.99 1.35
CA PRO A 69 0.38 -13.22 1.90
C PRO A 69 0.82 -14.15 0.78
N VAL A 70 1.91 -14.84 1.00
CA VAL A 70 2.38 -15.84 0.06
C VAL A 70 1.39 -17.00 0.10
N GLY A 71 0.76 -17.23 -1.03
CA GLY A 71 -0.31 -18.18 -1.13
C GLY A 71 0.03 -19.49 -0.48
N GLY A 72 -0.60 -19.72 0.54
CA GLY A 72 -0.73 -20.89 1.24
C GLY A 72 0.10 -21.96 1.06
N GLY A 73 0.70 -21.45 0.73
CA GLY A 73 1.51 -22.51 0.79
C GLY A 73 1.04 -23.35 1.42
#